data_dacae51c2137b8c0bd1fbd2ba0394b60
#
_entry.id   dacae51c2137b8c0bd1fbd2ba0394b60
#
_cell.length_a   1.000
_cell.length_b   1.000
_cell.length_c   1.000
_cell.angle_alpha   90.00
_cell.angle_beta   90.00
_cell.angle_gamma   90.00
#
_symmetry.space_group_name_H-M   'P 1'
#
loop_
_entity.id
_entity.type
_entity.pdbx_description
1 polymer ?
#
loop_
_entity_poly.entity_id
_entity_poly.type
_entity_poly.pdbx_seq_one_letter_code
_entity_poly.pdbx_strand_id
1 'polypeptide(L)'
;MVAVHTDVVGSLLRPSELLAARGRLESGEISEAEFKPIEDAAVDAAVALQQDAGIEVVTDGEMRRLSFQSGLPDAVDGFGEVPIEAYLWGEWHGEGAVGDQATDRPPRLGVHETLHRRRHIAAEEFTYLRARATAIPKVTLTSPSLYANLWSPDVSRDAYP
;
A
#
# COMPACT_ATOMS: atom_id res chain seq x y z
N MET A 1 -25.09 -27.19 8.34
CA MET A 1 -24.71 -25.90 8.96
C MET A 1 -23.87 -25.16 7.93
N VAL A 2 -24.25 -23.98 7.51
CA VAL A 2 -23.44 -23.18 6.57
C VAL A 2 -22.39 -22.46 7.40
N ALA A 3 -21.10 -22.73 7.15
CA ALA A 3 -20.03 -21.94 7.74
C ALA A 3 -19.98 -20.59 7.05
N VAL A 4 -20.19 -19.51 7.78
CA VAL A 4 -20.00 -18.15 7.28
C VAL A 4 -18.55 -17.76 7.55
N HIS A 5 -17.84 -17.38 6.50
CA HIS A 5 -16.45 -16.95 6.60
C HIS A 5 -16.39 -15.43 6.51
N THR A 6 -15.68 -14.80 7.42
CA THR A 6 -15.49 -13.34 7.44
C THR A 6 -14.00 -13.03 7.54
N ASP A 7 -13.51 -12.15 6.70
CA ASP A 7 -12.14 -11.68 6.77
C ASP A 7 -12.05 -10.18 6.39
N VAL A 8 -10.91 -9.58 6.69
CA VAL A 8 -10.62 -8.20 6.30
C VAL A 8 -10.20 -8.16 4.84
N VAL A 9 -10.86 -7.30 4.06
CA VAL A 9 -10.50 -6.98 2.68
C VAL A 9 -9.99 -5.54 2.64
N GLY A 10 -8.73 -5.35 2.27
CA GLY A 10 -8.10 -4.04 2.18
C GLY A 10 -7.57 -3.49 3.50
N SER A 11 -7.33 -2.17 3.50
CA SER A 11 -6.67 -1.47 4.60
C SER A 11 -7.58 -1.29 5.81
N LEU A 12 -7.03 -1.49 7.01
CA LEU A 12 -7.62 -0.97 8.23
C LEU A 12 -7.27 0.52 8.40
N LEU A 13 -8.02 1.19 9.29
CA LEU A 13 -7.76 2.59 9.61
C LEU A 13 -6.37 2.75 10.24
N ARG A 14 -5.54 3.57 9.63
CA ARG A 14 -4.19 3.83 10.14
C ARG A 14 -4.25 4.72 11.36
N PRO A 15 -3.54 4.37 12.46
CA PRO A 15 -3.44 5.23 13.64
C PRO A 15 -2.83 6.60 13.29
N SER A 16 -3.33 7.65 13.94
CA SER A 16 -2.80 9.02 13.75
C SER A 16 -1.31 9.13 14.06
N GLU A 17 -0.81 8.35 15.02
CA GLU A 17 0.61 8.27 15.36
C GLU A 17 1.45 7.73 14.19
N LEU A 18 0.98 6.69 13.50
CA LEU A 18 1.65 6.15 12.31
C LEU A 18 1.68 7.18 11.18
N LEU A 19 0.56 7.88 10.94
CA LEU A 19 0.48 8.91 9.91
C LEU A 19 1.42 10.10 10.22
N ALA A 20 1.44 10.56 11.47
CA ALA A 20 2.35 11.62 11.92
C ALA A 20 3.83 11.19 11.79
N ALA A 21 4.16 9.96 12.19
CA ALA A 21 5.52 9.44 12.07
C ALA A 21 5.95 9.31 10.61
N ARG A 22 5.05 8.95 9.70
CA ARG A 22 5.33 8.89 8.26
C ARG A 22 5.65 10.26 7.69
N GLY A 23 4.89 11.29 8.05
CA GLY A 23 5.20 12.68 7.66
C GLY A 23 6.57 13.14 8.16
N ARG A 24 6.96 12.74 9.38
CA ARG A 24 8.29 13.02 9.95
C ARG A 24 9.40 12.28 9.21
N LEU A 25 9.16 11.05 8.76
CA LEU A 25 10.10 10.30 7.93
C LEU A 25 10.28 10.97 6.57
N GLU A 26 9.18 11.35 5.90
CA GLU A 26 9.19 12.01 4.59
C GLU A 26 9.90 13.37 4.64
N SER A 27 9.76 14.12 5.75
CA SER A 27 10.48 15.38 5.98
C SER A 27 11.96 15.19 6.40
N GLY A 28 12.39 13.95 6.65
CA GLY A 28 13.74 13.65 7.13
C GLY A 28 13.96 13.98 8.62
N GLU A 29 12.91 14.25 9.38
CA GLU A 29 12.98 14.52 10.83
C GLU A 29 13.34 13.27 11.63
N ILE A 30 12.90 12.10 11.18
CA ILE A 30 13.27 10.80 11.74
C ILE A 30 13.83 9.90 10.66
N SER A 31 14.68 8.96 11.07
CA SER A 31 15.23 7.92 10.22
C SER A 31 14.26 6.74 10.01
N GLU A 32 14.49 5.91 9.00
CA GLU A 32 13.78 4.64 8.82
C GLU A 32 13.89 3.73 10.05
N ALA A 33 15.04 3.72 10.72
CA ALA A 33 15.27 2.93 11.93
C ALA A 33 14.39 3.39 13.11
N GLU A 34 14.11 4.69 13.19
CA GLU A 34 13.21 5.27 14.21
C GLU A 34 11.73 5.10 13.82
N PHE A 35 11.42 5.14 12.54
CA PHE A 35 10.06 4.92 12.03
C PHE A 35 9.61 3.45 12.19
N LYS A 36 10.50 2.51 11.92
CA LYS A 36 10.19 1.08 11.88
C LYS A 36 9.47 0.53 13.12
N PRO A 37 9.87 0.86 14.36
CA PRO A 37 9.14 0.41 15.56
C PRO A 37 7.70 0.93 15.63
N ILE A 38 7.44 2.14 15.16
CA ILE A 38 6.10 2.75 15.15
C ILE A 38 5.21 2.03 14.14
N GLU A 39 5.75 1.74 12.97
CA GLU A 39 5.08 0.97 11.94
C GLU A 39 4.78 -0.46 12.42
N ASP A 40 5.74 -1.12 13.07
CA ASP A 40 5.59 -2.45 13.62
C ASP A 40 4.50 -2.50 14.71
N ALA A 41 4.45 -1.52 15.59
CA ALA A 41 3.42 -1.41 16.61
C ALA A 41 2.01 -1.23 16.01
N ALA A 42 1.89 -0.50 14.91
CA ALA A 42 0.61 -0.36 14.20
C ALA A 42 0.14 -1.68 13.59
N VAL A 43 1.05 -2.48 13.02
CA VAL A 43 0.73 -3.84 12.52
C VAL A 43 0.32 -4.75 13.68
N ASP A 44 1.06 -4.74 14.78
CA ASP A 44 0.76 -5.58 15.96
C ASP A 44 -0.63 -5.24 16.53
N ALA A 45 -0.97 -3.96 16.62
CA ALA A 45 -2.30 -3.51 17.04
C ALA A 45 -3.41 -3.94 16.06
N ALA A 46 -3.16 -3.87 14.76
CA ALA A 46 -4.09 -4.31 13.72
C ALA A 46 -4.36 -5.82 13.79
N VAL A 47 -3.33 -6.61 14.03
CA VAL A 47 -3.45 -8.07 14.20
C VAL A 47 -4.23 -8.41 15.47
N ALA A 48 -3.89 -7.77 16.61
CA ALA A 48 -4.58 -7.98 17.87
C ALA A 48 -6.07 -7.62 17.75
N LEU A 49 -6.41 -6.47 17.17
CA LEU A 49 -7.79 -6.05 16.96
C LEU A 49 -8.63 -7.10 16.20
N GLN A 50 -8.06 -7.66 15.13
CA GLN A 50 -8.75 -8.69 14.33
C GLN A 50 -8.93 -9.99 15.11
N GLN A 51 -7.93 -10.43 15.85
CA GLN A 51 -8.00 -11.65 16.68
C GLN A 51 -8.97 -11.49 17.84
N ASP A 52 -8.97 -10.34 18.52
CA ASP A 52 -9.90 -9.99 19.60
C ASP A 52 -11.35 -9.94 19.11
N ALA A 53 -11.56 -9.54 17.86
CA ALA A 53 -12.86 -9.60 17.20
C ALA A 53 -13.29 -11.00 16.76
N GLY A 54 -12.44 -12.02 16.97
CA GLY A 54 -12.72 -13.41 16.61
C GLY A 54 -12.62 -13.72 15.13
N ILE A 55 -11.87 -12.90 14.35
CA ILE A 55 -11.66 -13.13 12.93
C ILE A 55 -10.64 -14.26 12.75
N GLU A 56 -11.01 -15.26 11.95
CA GLU A 56 -10.19 -16.46 11.72
C GLU A 56 -9.04 -16.24 10.72
N VAL A 57 -9.20 -15.29 9.80
CA VAL A 57 -8.20 -14.93 8.77
C VAL A 57 -7.82 -13.48 8.95
N VAL A 58 -6.58 -13.22 9.34
CA VAL A 58 -6.10 -11.88 9.69
C VAL A 58 -5.08 -11.35 8.68
N THR A 59 -5.04 -10.04 8.55
CA THR A 59 -4.05 -9.32 7.72
C THR A 59 -3.19 -8.39 8.60
N ASP A 60 -2.14 -7.82 8.03
CA ASP A 60 -1.37 -6.74 8.65
C ASP A 60 -2.08 -5.37 8.62
N GLY A 61 -3.32 -5.34 8.11
CA GLY A 61 -4.11 -4.12 7.93
C GLY A 61 -3.57 -3.15 6.88
N GLU A 62 -2.60 -3.58 6.08
CA GLU A 62 -1.87 -2.73 5.10
C GLU A 62 -1.23 -1.49 5.76
N MET A 63 -0.82 -1.60 7.01
CA MET A 63 -0.25 -0.49 7.80
C MET A 63 1.05 0.03 7.21
N ARG A 64 1.80 -0.82 6.48
CA ARG A 64 3.08 -0.49 5.87
C ARG A 64 2.95 0.23 4.53
N ARG A 65 1.78 0.24 3.93
CA ARG A 65 1.53 0.80 2.60
C ARG A 65 0.94 2.20 2.70
N LEU A 66 1.30 3.09 1.77
CA LEU A 66 0.61 4.37 1.59
C LEU A 66 -0.79 4.17 1.03
N SER A 67 -0.89 3.31 0.01
CA SER A 67 -2.14 2.88 -0.60
C SER A 67 -2.04 1.41 -0.98
N PHE A 68 -3.14 0.80 -1.39
CA PHE A 68 -3.16 -0.59 -1.86
C PHE A 68 -2.27 -0.83 -3.10
N GLN A 69 -1.92 0.23 -3.85
CA GLN A 69 -1.07 0.15 -5.04
C GLN A 69 0.40 0.48 -4.76
N SER A 70 0.74 1.10 -3.63
CA SER A 70 2.10 1.60 -3.37
C SER A 70 3.15 0.49 -3.25
N GLY A 71 2.75 -0.72 -2.92
CA GLY A 71 3.68 -1.83 -2.69
C GLY A 71 4.61 -2.14 -3.86
N LEU A 72 4.19 -1.95 -5.12
CA LEU A 72 5.07 -2.18 -6.27
C LEU A 72 6.08 -1.06 -6.47
N PRO A 73 5.69 0.22 -6.54
CA PRO A 73 6.65 1.33 -6.64
C PRO A 73 7.67 1.35 -5.49
N ASP A 74 7.26 0.99 -4.27
CA ASP A 74 8.14 0.93 -3.10
C ASP A 74 9.16 -0.21 -3.15
N ALA A 75 8.90 -1.22 -3.99
CA ALA A 75 9.72 -2.44 -4.09
C ALA A 75 10.55 -2.54 -5.37
N VAL A 76 10.33 -1.65 -6.34
CA VAL A 76 10.88 -1.77 -7.69
C VAL A 76 11.40 -0.41 -8.16
N ASP A 77 12.62 -0.36 -8.67
CA ASP A 77 13.19 0.79 -9.38
C ASP A 77 12.71 0.83 -10.83
N GLY A 78 12.82 1.99 -11.47
CA GLY A 78 12.45 2.20 -12.86
C GLY A 78 11.11 2.91 -13.05
N PHE A 79 10.45 3.27 -11.97
CA PHE A 79 9.31 4.18 -11.98
C PHE A 79 9.79 5.63 -11.87
N GLY A 80 9.12 6.53 -12.61
CA GLY A 80 9.37 7.95 -12.55
C GLY A 80 8.09 8.73 -12.85
N GLU A 81 8.16 10.04 -12.73
CA GLU A 81 7.05 10.91 -13.12
C GLU A 81 6.89 10.90 -14.63
N VAL A 82 5.70 10.58 -15.10
CA VAL A 82 5.36 10.59 -16.52
C VAL A 82 4.15 11.48 -16.76
N PRO A 83 4.08 12.17 -17.93
CA PRO A 83 2.95 12.98 -18.30
C PRO A 83 1.77 12.08 -18.73
N ILE A 84 1.31 11.21 -17.84
CA ILE A 84 0.17 10.34 -18.13
C ILE A 84 -1.11 11.05 -17.71
N GLU A 85 -2.01 11.28 -18.65
CA GLU A 85 -3.43 11.50 -18.40
C GLU A 85 -4.10 10.13 -18.13
N ALA A 86 -3.65 9.40 -17.14
CA ALA A 86 -4.28 8.15 -16.75
C ALA A 86 -5.48 8.45 -15.86
N TYR A 87 -6.64 8.44 -16.45
CA TYR A 87 -7.91 8.44 -15.72
C TYR A 87 -8.17 7.03 -15.18
N LEU A 88 -7.60 6.70 -14.02
CA LEU A 88 -7.84 5.41 -13.36
C LEU A 88 -9.31 5.22 -12.97
N TRP A 89 -10.06 6.32 -12.82
CA TRP A 89 -11.45 6.32 -12.32
C TRP A 89 -12.38 7.29 -13.06
N GLY A 90 -11.99 7.81 -14.23
CA GLY A 90 -12.71 8.85 -14.94
C GLY A 90 -12.51 10.24 -14.30
N GLU A 91 -13.05 11.28 -14.93
CA GLU A 91 -13.13 12.58 -14.31
C GLU A 91 -14.13 12.52 -13.15
N TRP A 92 -13.63 12.63 -11.94
CA TRP A 92 -14.49 12.78 -10.78
C TRP A 92 -15.00 14.22 -10.74
N HIS A 93 -16.16 14.47 -11.30
CA HIS A 93 -16.89 15.73 -11.20
C HIS A 93 -17.80 15.70 -9.98
N GLY A 94 -17.25 15.70 -8.78
CA GLY A 94 -18.00 15.81 -7.54
C GLY A 94 -18.28 17.27 -7.22
N GLU A 95 -19.42 17.81 -7.64
CA GLU A 95 -20.04 18.95 -6.96
C GLU A 95 -20.63 18.45 -5.64
N GLY A 96 -19.83 18.45 -4.62
CA GLY A 96 -20.28 18.02 -3.29
C GLY A 96 -19.14 17.33 -2.59
N ALA A 97 -18.20 18.14 -2.14
CA ALA A 97 -17.05 17.68 -1.36
C ALA A 97 -17.51 16.94 -0.11
N VAL A 98 -17.47 15.62 -0.15
CA VAL A 98 -17.29 14.82 1.04
C VAL A 98 -15.77 14.73 1.23
N GLY A 99 -15.23 15.75 1.92
CA GLY A 99 -13.81 15.85 2.23
C GLY A 99 -12.96 16.35 1.07
N ASP A 100 -12.00 17.18 1.40
CA ASP A 100 -10.99 17.75 0.51
C ASP A 100 -9.98 16.67 0.05
N GLN A 101 -10.43 15.73 -0.75
CA GLN A 101 -9.57 14.70 -1.34
C GLN A 101 -8.91 15.16 -2.66
N ALA A 102 -9.04 16.44 -2.99
CA ALA A 102 -8.45 17.00 -4.20
C ALA A 102 -6.92 17.18 -4.08
N THR A 103 -6.36 17.10 -2.88
CA THR A 103 -4.94 17.37 -2.62
C THR A 103 -4.03 16.15 -2.63
N ASP A 104 -4.57 14.95 -2.43
CA ASP A 104 -3.77 13.71 -2.42
C ASP A 104 -3.92 12.91 -3.73
N ARG A 105 -3.68 13.55 -4.86
CA ARG A 105 -3.42 12.79 -6.09
C ARG A 105 -2.06 12.13 -5.91
N PRO A 106 -1.98 10.78 -5.93
CA PRO A 106 -0.67 10.14 -5.94
C PRO A 106 0.13 10.68 -7.13
N PRO A 107 1.45 10.85 -6.98
CA PRO A 107 2.29 11.29 -8.09
C PRO A 107 1.99 10.41 -9.29
N ARG A 108 1.91 11.00 -10.47
CA ARG A 108 1.68 10.28 -11.73
C ARG A 108 2.92 9.45 -12.01
N LEU A 109 2.98 8.26 -11.45
CA LEU A 109 4.06 7.32 -11.68
C LEU A 109 3.80 6.53 -12.96
N GLY A 110 4.86 6.34 -13.72
CA GLY A 110 4.87 5.45 -14.87
C GLY A 110 6.18 4.71 -14.99
N VAL A 111 6.21 3.69 -15.83
CA VAL A 111 7.45 2.99 -16.17
C VAL A 111 8.30 3.92 -17.01
N HIS A 112 9.46 4.32 -16.48
CA HIS A 112 10.40 5.26 -17.09
C HIS A 112 11.68 4.56 -17.54
N GLU A 113 12.10 3.54 -16.81
CA GLU A 113 13.31 2.76 -17.08
C GLU A 113 13.01 1.26 -16.96
N THR A 114 13.99 0.43 -17.27
CA THR A 114 13.90 -1.01 -17.01
C THR A 114 13.66 -1.28 -15.53
N LEU A 115 12.62 -2.06 -15.23
CA LEU A 115 12.20 -2.34 -13.86
C LEU A 115 13.16 -3.31 -13.16
N HIS A 116 13.67 -2.90 -12.01
CA HIS A 116 14.56 -3.70 -11.17
C HIS A 116 13.97 -3.86 -9.76
N ARG A 117 13.71 -5.11 -9.36
CA ARG A 117 13.21 -5.39 -8.03
C ARG A 117 14.29 -5.17 -6.96
N ARG A 118 14.01 -4.32 -5.98
CA ARG A 118 14.84 -4.06 -4.80
C ARG A 118 14.48 -4.93 -3.61
N ARG A 119 13.18 -5.17 -3.40
CA ARG A 119 12.63 -5.80 -2.19
C ARG A 119 11.57 -6.83 -2.53
N HIS A 120 11.31 -7.70 -1.59
CA HIS A 120 10.19 -8.65 -1.62
C HIS A 120 9.12 -8.22 -0.60
N ILE A 121 8.51 -7.05 -0.80
CA ILE A 121 7.65 -6.39 0.18
C ILE A 121 6.54 -7.30 0.71
N ALA A 122 5.83 -8.01 -0.15
CA ALA A 122 4.76 -8.92 0.26
C ALA A 122 5.29 -10.11 1.09
N ALA A 123 6.51 -10.60 0.81
CA ALA A 123 7.13 -11.65 1.62
C ALA A 123 7.60 -11.11 2.98
N GLU A 124 8.08 -9.87 3.03
CA GLU A 124 8.46 -9.19 4.27
C GLU A 124 7.23 -8.98 5.16
N GLU A 125 6.15 -8.41 4.60
CA GLU A 125 4.87 -8.23 5.27
C GLU A 125 4.30 -9.54 5.80
N PHE A 126 4.25 -10.57 4.96
CA PHE A 126 3.73 -11.88 5.35
C PHE A 126 4.58 -12.57 6.41
N THR A 127 5.91 -12.47 6.33
CA THR A 127 6.81 -13.06 7.32
C THR A 127 6.61 -12.40 8.69
N TYR A 128 6.46 -11.08 8.70
CA TYR A 128 6.19 -10.34 9.93
C TYR A 128 4.84 -10.73 10.53
N LEU A 129 3.78 -10.72 9.72
CA LEU A 129 2.43 -11.10 10.13
C LEU A 129 2.38 -12.54 10.68
N ARG A 130 2.97 -13.49 9.95
CA ARG A 130 3.01 -14.91 10.34
C ARG A 130 3.66 -15.15 11.69
N ALA A 131 4.66 -14.35 12.06
CA ALA A 131 5.36 -14.47 13.34
C ALA A 131 4.51 -13.99 14.53
N ARG A 132 3.42 -13.25 14.29
CA ARG A 132 2.57 -12.61 15.31
C ARG A 132 1.16 -13.15 15.35
N ALA A 133 0.64 -13.60 14.22
CA ALA A 133 -0.72 -14.11 14.13
C ALA A 133 -0.82 -15.52 14.74
N THR A 134 -1.83 -15.73 15.59
CA THR A 134 -2.30 -17.05 16.03
C THR A 134 -3.42 -17.57 15.14
N ALA A 135 -4.09 -16.66 14.43
CA ALA A 135 -5.08 -16.93 13.38
C ALA A 135 -4.39 -17.18 12.03
N ILE A 136 -5.15 -17.50 10.99
CA ILE A 136 -4.61 -17.75 9.65
C ILE A 136 -4.11 -16.44 9.03
N PRO A 137 -2.81 -16.28 8.76
CA PRO A 137 -2.29 -15.05 8.16
C PRO A 137 -2.60 -14.98 6.67
N LYS A 138 -3.09 -13.83 6.21
CA LYS A 138 -3.36 -13.52 4.81
C LYS A 138 -2.61 -12.26 4.39
N VAL A 139 -1.92 -12.29 3.24
CA VAL A 139 -1.36 -11.11 2.60
C VAL A 139 -2.23 -10.71 1.40
N THR A 140 -2.44 -9.42 1.22
CA THR A 140 -3.13 -8.86 0.07
C THR A 140 -2.12 -8.49 -1.02
N LEU A 141 -2.44 -8.82 -2.26
CA LEU A 141 -1.63 -8.47 -3.42
C LEU A 141 -2.48 -7.66 -4.40
N THR A 142 -1.88 -6.61 -4.93
CA THR A 142 -2.49 -5.85 -6.01
C THR A 142 -2.49 -6.69 -7.30
N SER A 143 -3.62 -6.72 -8.00
CA SER A 143 -3.68 -7.41 -9.28
C SER A 143 -2.68 -6.81 -10.27
N PRO A 144 -1.90 -7.62 -11.00
CA PRO A 144 -0.99 -7.13 -12.03
C PRO A 144 -1.67 -6.25 -13.10
N SER A 145 -2.95 -6.49 -13.38
CA SER A 145 -3.72 -5.70 -14.35
C SER A 145 -3.85 -4.22 -13.96
N LEU A 146 -3.79 -3.89 -12.67
CA LEU A 146 -3.84 -2.50 -12.22
C LEU A 146 -2.56 -1.72 -12.54
N TYR A 147 -1.45 -2.42 -12.76
CA TYR A 147 -0.18 -1.80 -13.12
C TYR A 147 -0.03 -1.54 -14.61
N ALA A 148 -0.92 -2.06 -15.46
CA ALA A 148 -0.93 -1.75 -16.89
C ALA A 148 -1.07 -0.24 -17.16
N ASN A 149 -1.74 0.48 -16.25
CA ASN A 149 -1.91 1.93 -16.34
C ASN A 149 -0.62 2.73 -16.07
N LEU A 150 0.42 2.08 -15.55
CA LEU A 150 1.73 2.71 -15.34
C LEU A 150 2.61 2.67 -16.60
N TRP A 151 2.18 1.99 -17.66
CA TRP A 151 2.87 2.00 -18.95
C TRP A 151 2.39 3.16 -19.83
N SER A 152 3.32 3.96 -20.33
CA SER A 152 3.06 5.10 -21.21
C SER A 152 3.78 4.90 -22.54
N PRO A 153 3.07 4.99 -23.71
CA PRO A 153 3.70 4.84 -25.02
C PRO A 153 4.83 5.83 -25.28
N ASP A 154 4.75 7.02 -24.69
CA ASP A 154 5.70 8.12 -24.94
C ASP A 154 7.00 7.99 -24.17
N VAL A 155 6.98 7.30 -23.03
CA VAL A 155 8.13 7.18 -22.12
C VAL A 155 8.55 5.72 -21.94
N SER A 156 7.59 4.83 -21.69
CA SER A 156 7.89 3.43 -21.35
C SER A 156 8.43 2.61 -22.52
N ARG A 157 8.17 3.04 -23.76
CA ARG A 157 8.64 2.35 -24.98
C ARG A 157 10.16 2.34 -25.11
N ASP A 158 10.85 3.32 -24.55
CA ASP A 158 12.32 3.34 -24.57
C ASP A 158 12.91 2.26 -23.68
N ALA A 159 12.22 1.92 -22.58
CA ALA A 159 12.61 0.86 -21.67
C ALA A 159 12.11 -0.52 -22.12
N TYR A 160 10.93 -0.56 -22.77
CA TYR A 160 10.25 -1.77 -23.25
C TYR A 160 9.66 -1.56 -24.64
N PRO A 161 10.48 -1.74 -25.72
CA PRO A 161 10.10 -1.53 -27.11
C PRO A 161 9.03 -2.49 -27.66
#